data_43f927af23c575c054c8c7c0a215806f
#
_entry.id   43f927af23c575c054c8c7c0a215806f
#
_cell.length_a   1.000
_cell.length_b   1.000
_cell.length_c   1.000
_cell.angle_alpha   90.00
_cell.angle_beta   90.00
_cell.angle_gamma   90.00
#
_symmetry.space_group_name_H-M   'P 1'
#
loop_
_entity.id
_entity.type
_entity.pdbx_description
1 polymer ?
#
loop_
_entity_poly.entity_id
_entity_poly.type
_entity_poly.pdbx_seq_one_letter_code
_entity_poly.pdbx_strand_id
1 'polypeptide(L)'
;MRGGLAVILCALVSAPLSLSGQGVNLRTRQWNDPYVAIGNKAASDYTPAAALLSPYYSYSSAAASFDLREERNGAYVPEEGDALRQGRFDAWSLLRLKGNSAVSGRVGYRRAVKRDVILNETADYRLLRPYVLIDTVGGDLQHEQYSFRGAWMRRSDRLVCSVYGSYKAVHEYRSFDPRPRNVSSDIKADFSLGYLFPHGSVIGYAGYRKYHQRQDVSFMNNTGANTTLFHYTGLGNDYFRFRSTGVFAATRYAGQGLEAGVVGTGVSGRLHYGLSYDLLEVSRHLSNQNEAPLSTLGTETLNSFASYRVSPSFAMEAAIEYERRRGDENVIDCAASGIYNSILSLRMYTQDMVNASLSGVVRVEKRYGTWHLVPSVRWMLSSEEYLYPSSWMEFSTLSGRLAGGFSTIKGLWLCDLRAGVEYSGCLYGSHSLQSGEELFRVSCIDRFERRTTGSLQCNAQALVQREIRGLLAVFSRLSLGGMFYGQGSRMLTLTVSIGISY
;
A
#
# COMPACT_ATOMS: atom_id res chain seq x y z
N MET A 1 -1.02 -29.25 3.93
CA MET A 1 -1.58 -27.88 3.71
C MET A 1 -2.36 -27.70 2.39
N ARG A 2 -2.54 -28.73 1.56
CA ARG A 2 -3.30 -28.62 0.29
C ARG A 2 -4.84 -28.71 0.42
N GLY A 3 -5.36 -29.22 1.53
CA GLY A 3 -6.81 -29.38 1.73
C GLY A 3 -7.57 -28.16 2.25
N GLY A 4 -6.93 -27.24 2.98
CA GLY A 4 -7.59 -26.10 3.61
C GLY A 4 -8.01 -24.98 2.63
N LEU A 5 -7.23 -24.80 1.57
CA LEU A 5 -7.51 -23.76 0.56
C LEU A 5 -8.76 -24.09 -0.28
N ALA A 6 -8.97 -25.39 -0.59
CA ALA A 6 -10.12 -25.86 -1.34
C ALA A 6 -11.44 -25.69 -0.57
N VAL A 7 -11.42 -25.88 0.76
CA VAL A 7 -12.61 -25.75 1.62
C VAL A 7 -13.04 -24.28 1.75
N ILE A 8 -12.09 -23.33 1.84
CA ILE A 8 -12.40 -21.90 1.91
C ILE A 8 -12.92 -21.39 0.55
N LEU A 9 -12.37 -21.88 -0.56
CA LEU A 9 -12.87 -21.56 -1.90
C LEU A 9 -14.29 -22.09 -2.11
N CYS A 10 -14.59 -23.32 -1.67
CA CYS A 10 -15.92 -23.91 -1.74
C CYS A 10 -16.94 -23.21 -0.85
N ALA A 11 -16.55 -22.74 0.34
CA ALA A 11 -17.45 -22.01 1.23
C ALA A 11 -17.84 -20.61 0.70
N LEU A 12 -16.97 -19.95 -0.05
CA LEU A 12 -17.27 -18.68 -0.74
C LEU A 12 -18.18 -18.86 -1.98
N VAL A 13 -18.21 -20.05 -2.57
CA VAL A 13 -18.99 -20.37 -3.76
C VAL A 13 -20.39 -20.93 -3.43
N SER A 14 -20.58 -21.48 -2.24
CA SER A 14 -21.79 -22.24 -1.87
C SER A 14 -22.84 -21.47 -1.06
N ALA A 15 -22.69 -20.16 -0.84
CA ALA A 15 -23.74 -19.37 -0.20
C ALA A 15 -24.97 -19.26 -1.12
N PRO A 16 -26.19 -19.70 -0.72
CA PRO A 16 -27.37 -19.58 -1.54
C PRO A 16 -27.77 -18.11 -1.66
N LEU A 17 -27.53 -17.56 -2.82
CA LEU A 17 -27.78 -16.15 -3.15
C LEU A 17 -29.23 -15.98 -3.60
N SER A 18 -30.13 -15.70 -2.65
CA SER A 18 -31.40 -15.04 -3.00
C SER A 18 -31.11 -13.55 -3.27
N LEU A 19 -30.61 -13.23 -4.46
CA LEU A 19 -30.22 -11.91 -4.87
C LEU A 19 -31.27 -11.27 -5.77
N SER A 20 -31.70 -10.08 -5.40
CA SER A 20 -32.56 -9.19 -6.17
C SER A 20 -32.06 -9.02 -7.62
N GLY A 21 -32.95 -9.11 -8.58
CA GLY A 21 -32.85 -9.22 -10.02
C GLY A 21 -31.96 -8.27 -10.85
N GLN A 22 -30.84 -7.76 -10.34
CA GLN A 22 -29.88 -7.01 -11.18
C GLN A 22 -28.73 -7.90 -11.63
N GLY A 23 -28.47 -7.94 -12.95
CA GLY A 23 -27.40 -8.73 -13.53
C GLY A 23 -26.00 -8.33 -13.02
N VAL A 24 -25.07 -9.28 -13.05
CA VAL A 24 -23.68 -9.10 -12.57
C VAL A 24 -22.99 -7.94 -13.29
N ASN A 25 -23.26 -7.72 -14.57
CA ASN A 25 -22.68 -6.61 -15.34
C ASN A 25 -23.05 -5.24 -14.76
N LEU A 26 -24.28 -5.05 -14.29
CA LEU A 26 -24.68 -3.79 -13.64
C LEU A 26 -23.96 -3.57 -12.31
N ARG A 27 -23.78 -4.63 -11.53
CA ARG A 27 -23.02 -4.56 -10.26
C ARG A 27 -21.56 -4.24 -10.52
N THR A 28 -20.93 -4.94 -11.48
CA THR A 28 -19.52 -4.67 -11.87
C THR A 28 -19.37 -3.22 -12.35
N ARG A 29 -20.31 -2.71 -13.16
CA ARG A 29 -20.29 -1.32 -13.61
C ARG A 29 -20.39 -0.36 -12.42
N GLN A 30 -21.28 -0.60 -11.46
CA GLN A 30 -21.44 0.23 -10.27
C GLN A 30 -20.17 0.25 -9.41
N TRP A 31 -19.55 -0.91 -9.17
CA TRP A 31 -18.30 -1.00 -8.41
C TRP A 31 -17.13 -0.33 -9.10
N ASN A 32 -17.15 -0.27 -10.41
CA ASN A 32 -16.11 0.40 -11.20
C ASN A 32 -16.42 1.88 -11.47
N ASP A 33 -17.62 2.39 -11.19
CA ASP A 33 -18.03 3.77 -11.47
C ASP A 33 -17.29 4.76 -10.52
N PRO A 34 -16.40 5.65 -11.05
CA PRO A 34 -15.68 6.62 -10.22
C PRO A 34 -16.59 7.58 -9.47
N TYR A 35 -17.75 7.94 -10.06
CA TYR A 35 -18.72 8.82 -9.42
C TYR A 35 -19.38 8.15 -8.20
N VAL A 36 -19.66 6.85 -8.26
CA VAL A 36 -20.18 6.09 -7.12
C VAL A 36 -19.09 5.85 -6.08
N ALA A 37 -17.84 5.66 -6.53
CA ALA A 37 -16.70 5.41 -5.66
C ALA A 37 -16.32 6.61 -4.81
N ILE A 38 -16.45 7.84 -5.37
CA ILE A 38 -16.08 9.07 -4.65
C ILE A 38 -16.85 9.21 -3.33
N GLY A 39 -16.16 9.41 -2.25
CA GLY A 39 -16.68 9.46 -0.89
C GLY A 39 -17.07 8.10 -0.30
N ASN A 40 -17.83 7.26 -1.02
CA ASN A 40 -18.25 5.95 -0.50
C ASN A 40 -17.08 4.99 -0.30
N LYS A 41 -16.17 4.92 -1.29
CA LYS A 41 -15.00 4.08 -1.18
C LYS A 41 -14.05 4.63 -0.12
N ALA A 42 -13.79 5.93 -0.15
CA ALA A 42 -12.95 6.59 0.84
C ALA A 42 -13.45 6.28 2.27
N ALA A 43 -14.73 6.50 2.57
CA ALA A 43 -15.31 6.18 3.87
C ALA A 43 -15.18 4.68 4.24
N SER A 44 -15.36 3.77 3.27
CA SER A 44 -15.24 2.32 3.50
C SER A 44 -13.80 1.85 3.70
N ASP A 45 -12.81 2.60 3.19
CA ASP A 45 -11.40 2.32 3.41
C ASP A 45 -10.98 2.65 4.86
N TYR A 46 -11.68 3.58 5.53
CA TYR A 46 -11.48 3.90 6.96
C TYR A 46 -12.15 2.88 7.87
N THR A 47 -13.41 2.54 7.60
CA THR A 47 -14.13 1.52 8.39
C THR A 47 -15.14 0.74 7.55
N PRO A 48 -15.16 -0.61 7.68
CA PRO A 48 -16.12 -1.44 6.96
C PRO A 48 -17.60 -1.07 7.23
N ALA A 49 -17.92 -0.53 8.42
CA ALA A 49 -19.28 -0.12 8.74
C ALA A 49 -19.86 0.90 7.74
N ALA A 50 -19.01 1.75 7.16
CA ALA A 50 -19.44 2.70 6.14
C ALA A 50 -19.94 2.02 4.86
N ALA A 51 -19.50 0.80 4.55
CA ALA A 51 -19.99 0.04 3.40
C ALA A 51 -21.49 -0.34 3.51
N LEU A 52 -22.04 -0.48 4.73
CA LEU A 52 -23.49 -0.66 4.94
C LEU A 52 -24.30 0.55 4.52
N LEU A 53 -23.72 1.75 4.63
CA LEU A 53 -24.35 3.02 4.29
C LEU A 53 -24.18 3.40 2.82
N SER A 54 -23.30 2.69 2.11
CA SER A 54 -23.02 2.91 0.69
C SER A 54 -24.11 2.31 -0.20
N PRO A 55 -24.31 2.81 -1.44
CA PRO A 55 -25.27 2.27 -2.38
C PRO A 55 -24.81 0.97 -3.06
N TYR A 56 -23.64 0.41 -2.69
CA TYR A 56 -23.11 -0.79 -3.33
C TYR A 56 -23.99 -2.02 -3.10
N TYR A 57 -24.21 -2.77 -4.17
CA TYR A 57 -24.82 -4.10 -4.12
C TYR A 57 -23.85 -5.14 -3.59
N SER A 58 -24.41 -6.29 -3.17
CA SER A 58 -23.57 -7.48 -2.96
C SER A 58 -22.81 -7.82 -4.23
N TYR A 59 -21.53 -8.05 -4.10
CA TYR A 59 -20.65 -8.33 -5.21
C TYR A 59 -19.45 -9.13 -4.74
N SER A 60 -19.04 -10.09 -5.52
CA SER A 60 -17.84 -10.89 -5.29
C SER A 60 -17.06 -11.03 -6.58
N SER A 61 -15.75 -11.10 -6.44
CA SER A 61 -14.84 -11.26 -7.56
C SER A 61 -13.63 -12.08 -7.17
N ALA A 62 -13.20 -12.98 -8.04
CA ALA A 62 -11.96 -13.72 -7.91
C ALA A 62 -11.20 -13.65 -9.23
N ALA A 63 -9.91 -13.34 -9.18
CA ALA A 63 -9.07 -13.19 -10.35
C ALA A 63 -7.66 -13.72 -10.12
N ALA A 64 -7.11 -14.37 -11.15
CA ALA A 64 -5.70 -14.60 -11.32
C ALA A 64 -5.13 -13.50 -12.22
N SER A 65 -3.97 -12.96 -11.85
CA SER A 65 -3.31 -11.87 -12.56
C SER A 65 -1.83 -12.16 -12.71
N PHE A 66 -1.28 -11.66 -13.81
CA PHE A 66 0.16 -11.63 -14.04
C PHE A 66 0.57 -10.18 -14.25
N ASP A 67 1.53 -9.72 -13.45
CA ASP A 67 2.04 -8.36 -13.48
C ASP A 67 3.52 -8.37 -13.90
N LEU A 68 3.85 -7.48 -14.83
CA LEU A 68 5.22 -7.16 -15.24
C LEU A 68 5.49 -5.70 -14.98
N ARG A 69 6.65 -5.39 -14.40
CA ARG A 69 7.24 -4.06 -14.35
C ARG A 69 8.69 -4.19 -14.84
N GLU A 70 9.08 -3.36 -15.76
CA GLU A 70 10.46 -3.23 -16.22
C GLU A 70 10.85 -1.76 -16.23
N GLU A 71 12.02 -1.46 -15.68
CA GLU A 71 12.62 -0.14 -15.66
C GLU A 71 13.91 -0.17 -16.47
N ARG A 72 14.20 0.89 -17.20
CA ARG A 72 15.42 1.04 -17.99
C ARG A 72 16.12 2.33 -17.63
N ASN A 73 17.45 2.30 -17.68
CA ASN A 73 18.36 3.38 -17.28
C ASN A 73 18.28 3.70 -15.78
N GLY A 74 18.17 2.65 -14.96
CA GLY A 74 18.17 2.68 -13.51
C GLY A 74 16.80 2.60 -12.88
N ALA A 75 16.72 1.92 -11.75
CA ALA A 75 15.49 1.74 -10.98
C ALA A 75 15.05 3.06 -10.31
N TYR A 76 13.75 3.35 -10.33
CA TYR A 76 13.18 4.51 -9.63
C TYR A 76 13.38 4.41 -8.11
N VAL A 77 13.28 3.18 -7.59
CA VAL A 77 13.60 2.83 -6.20
C VAL A 77 14.54 1.62 -6.23
N PRO A 78 15.87 1.82 -6.20
CA PRO A 78 16.85 0.72 -6.30
C PRO A 78 16.64 -0.37 -5.24
N GLU A 79 16.17 0.00 -4.07
CA GLU A 79 15.86 -0.91 -2.96
C GLU A 79 14.65 -1.83 -3.22
N GLU A 80 13.89 -1.59 -4.30
CA GLU A 80 12.78 -2.45 -4.76
C GLU A 80 13.07 -3.13 -6.10
N GLY A 81 14.26 -2.88 -6.67
CA GLY A 81 14.75 -3.45 -7.92
C GLY A 81 14.19 -2.80 -9.18
N ASP A 82 14.81 -3.10 -10.32
CA ASP A 82 14.51 -2.53 -11.63
C ASP A 82 13.40 -3.28 -12.40
N ALA A 83 13.10 -4.52 -12.02
CA ALA A 83 11.99 -5.26 -12.61
C ALA A 83 11.23 -6.10 -11.57
N LEU A 84 9.93 -6.29 -11.83
CA LEU A 84 9.05 -7.15 -11.06
C LEU A 84 8.29 -8.09 -12.00
N ARG A 85 8.36 -9.38 -11.71
CA ARG A 85 7.53 -10.41 -12.34
C ARG A 85 6.69 -11.08 -11.26
N GLN A 86 5.37 -10.99 -11.37
CA GLN A 86 4.50 -11.39 -10.29
C GLN A 86 3.27 -12.16 -10.79
N GLY A 87 3.02 -13.32 -10.22
CA GLY A 87 1.74 -14.00 -10.26
C GLY A 87 0.93 -13.66 -9.02
N ARG A 88 -0.36 -13.34 -9.18
CA ARG A 88 -1.24 -12.94 -8.09
C ARG A 88 -2.61 -13.60 -8.24
N PHE A 89 -3.15 -14.04 -7.12
CA PHE A 89 -4.55 -14.43 -6.97
C PHE A 89 -5.21 -13.54 -5.93
N ASP A 90 -6.31 -12.90 -6.29
CA ASP A 90 -7.12 -12.07 -5.40
C ASP A 90 -8.57 -12.51 -5.47
N ALA A 91 -9.20 -12.77 -4.33
CA ALA A 91 -10.63 -12.97 -4.21
C ALA A 91 -11.18 -12.04 -3.14
N TRP A 92 -12.28 -11.35 -3.44
CA TRP A 92 -12.94 -10.47 -2.48
C TRP A 92 -14.46 -10.50 -2.64
N SER A 93 -15.14 -10.19 -1.56
CA SER A 93 -16.60 -10.24 -1.49
C SER A 93 -17.12 -9.20 -0.52
N LEU A 94 -18.24 -8.57 -0.87
CA LEU A 94 -19.14 -7.86 0.03
C LEU A 94 -20.53 -8.47 -0.13
N LEU A 95 -21.05 -9.12 0.91
CA LEU A 95 -22.35 -9.77 0.91
C LEU A 95 -23.28 -9.07 1.92
N ARG A 96 -24.35 -8.49 1.43
CA ARG A 96 -25.46 -7.98 2.27
C ARG A 96 -26.34 -9.14 2.66
N LEU A 97 -26.52 -9.32 3.96
CA LEU A 97 -27.31 -10.40 4.57
C LEU A 97 -28.69 -9.88 4.96
N LYS A 98 -29.60 -10.81 5.30
CA LYS A 98 -30.87 -10.45 5.93
C LYS A 98 -30.63 -9.75 7.28
N GLY A 99 -31.58 -8.90 7.72
CA GLY A 99 -31.49 -8.23 9.02
C GLY A 99 -30.49 -7.08 9.09
N ASN A 100 -30.30 -6.34 7.99
CA ASN A 100 -29.44 -5.14 7.94
C ASN A 100 -27.98 -5.42 8.33
N SER A 101 -27.46 -6.60 8.04
CA SER A 101 -26.07 -6.96 8.27
C SER A 101 -25.34 -7.22 6.95
N ALA A 102 -24.03 -7.16 6.98
CA ALA A 102 -23.18 -7.54 5.85
C ALA A 102 -21.89 -8.18 6.36
N VAL A 103 -21.29 -8.97 5.48
CA VAL A 103 -19.95 -9.49 5.66
C VAL A 103 -19.09 -9.11 4.45
N SER A 104 -17.83 -8.81 4.71
CA SER A 104 -16.85 -8.64 3.64
C SER A 104 -15.62 -9.49 3.92
N GLY A 105 -14.97 -9.92 2.86
CA GLY A 105 -13.73 -10.68 2.97
C GLY A 105 -12.84 -10.46 1.76
N ARG A 106 -11.54 -10.58 1.96
CA ARG A 106 -10.55 -10.59 0.88
C ARG A 106 -9.45 -11.57 1.21
N VAL A 107 -9.08 -12.38 0.22
CA VAL A 107 -7.94 -13.29 0.26
C VAL A 107 -7.03 -12.94 -0.89
N GLY A 108 -5.74 -12.82 -0.62
CA GLY A 108 -4.72 -12.57 -1.64
C GLY A 108 -3.54 -13.51 -1.47
N TYR A 109 -3.05 -14.02 -2.57
CA TYR A 109 -1.77 -14.71 -2.68
C TYR A 109 -0.94 -14.02 -3.76
N ARG A 110 0.34 -13.86 -3.51
CA ARG A 110 1.28 -13.20 -4.41
C ARG A 110 2.60 -13.95 -4.38
N ARG A 111 3.10 -14.27 -5.57
CA ARG A 111 4.46 -14.78 -5.75
C ARG A 111 5.17 -13.91 -6.79
N ALA A 112 6.30 -13.36 -6.41
CA ALA A 112 7.04 -12.41 -7.24
C ALA A 112 8.54 -12.70 -7.25
N VAL A 113 9.20 -12.21 -8.30
CA VAL A 113 10.63 -12.03 -8.37
C VAL A 113 10.87 -10.54 -8.58
N LYS A 114 11.55 -9.91 -7.62
CA LYS A 114 12.11 -8.57 -7.74
C LYS A 114 13.52 -8.71 -8.27
N ARG A 115 13.84 -8.08 -9.38
CA ARG A 115 15.15 -8.21 -10.02
C ARG A 115 16.03 -7.02 -9.66
N ASP A 116 17.32 -7.32 -9.56
CA ASP A 116 18.37 -6.33 -9.34
C ASP A 116 18.06 -5.37 -8.16
N VAL A 117 17.67 -5.95 -7.02
CA VAL A 117 17.47 -5.20 -5.78
C VAL A 117 18.82 -4.84 -5.22
N ILE A 118 19.09 -3.55 -5.05
CA ILE A 118 20.34 -2.98 -4.55
C ILE A 118 20.06 -2.24 -3.25
N LEU A 119 21.01 -2.29 -2.31
CA LEU A 119 20.94 -1.57 -1.03
C LEU A 119 19.70 -1.94 -0.19
N ASN A 120 19.24 -3.17 -0.29
CA ASN A 120 18.16 -3.66 0.57
C ASN A 120 18.19 -5.18 0.71
N GLU A 121 18.31 -5.64 1.95
CA GLU A 121 18.20 -7.04 2.37
C GLU A 121 16.92 -7.29 3.18
N THR A 122 16.08 -6.27 3.40
CA THR A 122 14.96 -6.30 4.35
C THR A 122 13.61 -6.32 3.62
N ALA A 123 12.73 -7.26 3.97
CA ALA A 123 11.37 -7.23 3.49
C ALA A 123 10.59 -6.04 4.09
N ASP A 124 9.45 -5.69 3.47
CA ASP A 124 8.64 -4.54 3.87
C ASP A 124 9.44 -3.21 3.96
N TYR A 125 10.39 -3.00 3.02
CA TYR A 125 11.30 -1.85 2.98
C TYR A 125 10.62 -0.50 3.26
N ARG A 126 9.49 -0.23 2.61
CA ARG A 126 8.76 1.04 2.78
C ARG A 126 8.26 1.27 4.20
N LEU A 127 7.96 0.20 4.93
CA LEU A 127 7.50 0.27 6.31
C LEU A 127 8.66 0.57 7.27
N LEU A 128 9.83 -0.05 7.02
CA LEU A 128 10.95 -0.11 7.97
C LEU A 128 12.04 0.93 7.70
N ARG A 129 12.08 1.51 6.47
CA ARG A 129 13.07 2.55 6.16
C ARG A 129 12.97 3.71 7.14
N PRO A 130 14.11 4.31 7.59
CA PRO A 130 15.45 4.07 7.08
C PRO A 130 16.17 2.90 7.74
N TYR A 131 15.66 2.32 8.81
CA TYR A 131 16.35 1.33 9.63
C TYR A 131 16.29 -0.07 9.02
N VAL A 132 17.04 -0.28 7.95
CA VAL A 132 17.08 -1.55 7.19
C VAL A 132 18.51 -2.13 7.19
N LEU A 133 18.61 -3.43 6.92
CA LEU A 133 19.88 -4.07 6.63
C LEU A 133 20.10 -4.01 5.13
N ILE A 134 21.29 -3.61 4.73
CA ILE A 134 21.69 -3.43 3.33
C ILE A 134 23.01 -4.11 3.03
N ASP A 135 23.22 -4.48 1.78
CA ASP A 135 24.49 -4.89 1.21
C ASP A 135 24.80 -4.10 -0.08
N THR A 136 26.01 -4.26 -0.58
CA THR A 136 26.48 -3.57 -1.79
C THR A 136 26.49 -4.45 -3.04
N VAL A 137 26.16 -5.73 -2.93
CA VAL A 137 26.15 -6.68 -4.04
C VAL A 137 24.81 -6.67 -4.76
N GLY A 138 23.72 -6.70 -4.01
CA GLY A 138 22.38 -6.75 -4.56
C GLY A 138 22.01 -8.09 -5.19
N GLY A 139 20.93 -8.11 -5.98
CA GLY A 139 20.46 -9.25 -6.77
C GLY A 139 18.96 -9.53 -6.68
N ASP A 140 18.54 -10.66 -7.22
CA ASP A 140 17.12 -11.03 -7.35
C ASP A 140 16.54 -11.55 -6.03
N LEU A 141 15.43 -10.97 -5.57
CA LEU A 141 14.68 -11.40 -4.40
C LEU A 141 13.42 -12.17 -4.81
N GLN A 142 13.27 -13.37 -4.27
CA GLN A 142 12.03 -14.17 -4.33
C GLN A 142 11.09 -13.67 -3.23
N HIS A 143 9.82 -13.40 -3.57
CA HIS A 143 8.84 -12.85 -2.66
C HIS A 143 7.55 -13.68 -2.70
N GLU A 144 7.08 -14.12 -1.54
CA GLU A 144 5.77 -14.75 -1.36
C GLU A 144 4.99 -14.01 -0.29
N GLN A 145 3.73 -13.72 -0.58
CA GLN A 145 2.84 -13.02 0.35
C GLN A 145 1.47 -13.68 0.39
N TYR A 146 0.96 -13.83 1.59
CA TYR A 146 -0.40 -14.23 1.90
C TYR A 146 -1.10 -13.09 2.62
N SER A 147 -2.35 -12.79 2.25
CA SER A 147 -3.15 -11.75 2.91
C SER A 147 -4.59 -12.21 3.08
N PHE A 148 -5.13 -11.94 4.26
CA PHE A 148 -6.51 -12.23 4.61
C PHE A 148 -7.11 -11.00 5.27
N ARG A 149 -8.35 -10.66 4.92
CA ARG A 149 -9.11 -9.58 5.55
C ARG A 149 -10.53 -10.05 5.70
N GLY A 150 -11.16 -9.69 6.81
CA GLY A 150 -12.55 -10.00 7.05
C GLY A 150 -13.22 -8.94 7.89
N ALA A 151 -14.49 -8.67 7.60
CA ALA A 151 -15.30 -7.81 8.44
C ALA A 151 -16.73 -8.32 8.54
N TRP A 152 -17.30 -8.15 9.70
CA TRP A 152 -18.72 -8.27 9.96
C TRP A 152 -19.29 -6.91 10.34
N MET A 153 -20.44 -6.57 9.76
CA MET A 153 -21.06 -5.27 9.91
C MET A 153 -22.54 -5.47 10.21
N ARG A 154 -23.10 -4.64 11.09
CA ARG A 154 -24.53 -4.65 11.42
C ARG A 154 -25.05 -3.24 11.61
N ARG A 155 -26.26 -3.01 11.10
CA ARG A 155 -27.06 -1.83 11.36
C ARG A 155 -28.30 -2.21 12.15
N SER A 156 -28.61 -1.48 13.19
CA SER A 156 -29.85 -1.60 13.96
C SER A 156 -30.40 -0.20 14.16
N ASP A 157 -31.60 0.07 13.63
CA ASP A 157 -32.26 1.38 13.66
C ASP A 157 -31.30 2.55 13.38
N ARG A 158 -30.81 3.20 14.44
CA ARG A 158 -29.89 4.34 14.35
C ARG A 158 -28.44 4.00 14.65
N LEU A 159 -28.15 2.75 14.95
CA LEU A 159 -26.78 2.32 15.25
C LEU A 159 -26.18 1.51 14.09
N VAL A 160 -24.90 1.69 13.85
CA VAL A 160 -24.11 0.85 12.96
C VAL A 160 -22.82 0.45 13.65
N CYS A 161 -22.43 -0.81 13.54
CA CYS A 161 -21.17 -1.29 14.09
C CYS A 161 -20.47 -2.24 13.12
N SER A 162 -19.15 -2.39 13.27
CA SER A 162 -18.38 -3.43 12.60
C SER A 162 -17.22 -3.93 13.45
N VAL A 163 -16.83 -5.16 13.15
CA VAL A 163 -15.56 -5.75 13.59
C VAL A 163 -14.78 -6.12 12.34
N TYR A 164 -13.51 -5.78 12.32
CA TYR A 164 -12.61 -6.04 11.21
C TYR A 164 -11.33 -6.71 11.71
N GLY A 165 -10.79 -7.59 10.88
CA GLY A 165 -9.49 -8.19 11.12
C GLY A 165 -8.73 -8.37 9.81
N SER A 166 -7.41 -8.20 9.86
CA SER A 166 -6.53 -8.50 8.74
C SER A 166 -5.24 -9.19 9.20
N TYR A 167 -4.71 -10.02 8.32
CA TYR A 167 -3.45 -10.72 8.50
C TYR A 167 -2.67 -10.71 7.18
N LYS A 168 -1.40 -10.33 7.24
CA LYS A 168 -0.46 -10.41 6.12
C LYS A 168 0.78 -11.19 6.59
N ALA A 169 1.22 -12.17 5.81
CA ALA A 169 2.49 -12.88 6.00
C ALA A 169 3.33 -12.74 4.73
N VAL A 170 4.62 -12.49 4.91
CA VAL A 170 5.60 -12.38 3.81
C VAL A 170 6.76 -13.31 4.08
N HIS A 171 7.22 -13.99 3.04
CA HIS A 171 8.49 -14.69 2.99
C HIS A 171 9.28 -14.15 1.79
N GLU A 172 10.46 -13.57 2.06
CA GLU A 172 11.32 -12.99 1.02
C GLU A 172 12.74 -13.49 1.22
N TYR A 173 13.38 -13.94 0.13
CA TYR A 173 14.72 -14.54 0.20
C TYR A 173 15.48 -14.39 -1.11
N ARG A 174 16.82 -14.50 -1.02
CA ARG A 174 17.75 -14.58 -2.14
C ARG A 174 18.51 -15.91 -2.11
N SER A 175 18.78 -16.49 -3.28
CA SER A 175 19.49 -17.78 -3.40
C SER A 175 20.99 -17.63 -3.55
N PHE A 176 21.50 -16.42 -3.79
CA PHE A 176 22.92 -16.09 -3.95
C PHE A 176 23.41 -15.25 -2.78
N ASP A 177 24.71 -15.30 -2.49
CA ASP A 177 25.32 -14.54 -1.41
C ASP A 177 25.34 -13.02 -1.73
N PRO A 178 25.01 -12.20 -0.73
CA PRO A 178 24.44 -12.54 0.56
C PRO A 178 23.03 -13.10 0.45
N ARG A 179 22.66 -14.05 1.31
CA ARG A 179 21.38 -14.77 1.28
C ARG A 179 20.46 -14.30 2.41
N PRO A 180 19.75 -13.20 2.24
CA PRO A 180 18.74 -12.81 3.20
C PRO A 180 17.57 -13.80 3.17
N ARG A 181 17.03 -14.05 4.36
CA ARG A 181 15.77 -14.76 4.56
C ARG A 181 14.91 -13.97 5.52
N ASN A 182 13.86 -13.40 5.01
CA ASN A 182 12.92 -12.58 5.75
C ASN A 182 11.59 -13.32 5.93
N VAL A 183 11.07 -13.33 7.15
CA VAL A 183 9.72 -13.79 7.45
C VAL A 183 9.03 -12.71 8.25
N SER A 184 7.94 -12.14 7.72
CA SER A 184 7.17 -11.12 8.42
C SER A 184 5.71 -11.50 8.59
N SER A 185 5.09 -10.96 9.63
CA SER A 185 3.66 -11.03 9.89
C SER A 185 3.15 -9.67 10.36
N ASP A 186 1.95 -9.31 9.89
CA ASP A 186 1.29 -8.04 10.19
C ASP A 186 -0.19 -8.34 10.47
N ILE A 187 -0.62 -8.12 11.70
CA ILE A 187 -1.97 -8.39 12.20
C ILE A 187 -2.60 -7.07 12.59
N LYS A 188 -3.87 -6.85 12.18
CA LYS A 188 -4.65 -5.69 12.56
C LYS A 188 -6.06 -6.13 12.95
N ALA A 189 -6.62 -5.50 13.98
CA ALA A 189 -8.00 -5.71 14.42
C ALA A 189 -8.62 -4.37 14.80
N ASP A 190 -9.83 -4.09 14.28
CA ASP A 190 -10.51 -2.82 14.45
C ASP A 190 -11.96 -3.06 14.87
N PHE A 191 -12.47 -2.16 15.67
CA PHE A 191 -13.88 -2.07 16.05
C PHE A 191 -14.42 -0.68 15.70
N SER A 192 -15.64 -0.62 15.18
CA SER A 192 -16.33 0.64 14.91
C SER A 192 -17.75 0.67 15.45
N LEU A 193 -18.16 1.88 15.84
CA LEU A 193 -19.51 2.18 16.28
C LEU A 193 -19.94 3.53 15.72
N GLY A 194 -21.16 3.61 15.20
CA GLY A 194 -21.68 4.83 14.61
C GLY A 194 -23.14 5.06 14.90
N TYR A 195 -23.55 6.32 14.73
CA TYR A 195 -24.92 6.78 14.89
C TYR A 195 -25.44 7.40 13.59
N LEU A 196 -26.70 7.07 13.27
CA LEU A 196 -27.40 7.54 12.08
C LEU A 196 -28.39 8.63 12.47
N PHE A 197 -28.17 9.82 11.96
CA PHE A 197 -29.07 10.96 12.10
C PHE A 197 -30.05 11.01 10.90
N PRO A 198 -31.11 11.80 10.97
CA PRO A 198 -32.03 11.97 9.83
C PRO A 198 -31.36 12.43 8.54
N HIS A 199 -30.29 13.23 8.63
CA HIS A 199 -29.63 13.83 7.47
C HIS A 199 -28.15 13.43 7.32
N GLY A 200 -27.68 12.42 8.08
CA GLY A 200 -26.29 12.02 8.01
C GLY A 200 -25.94 10.87 8.96
N SER A 201 -24.65 10.61 9.05
CA SER A 201 -24.09 9.59 9.95
C SER A 201 -22.72 10.00 10.46
N VAL A 202 -22.37 9.50 11.64
CA VAL A 202 -21.00 9.58 12.20
C VAL A 202 -20.63 8.20 12.71
N ILE A 203 -19.46 7.70 12.33
CA ILE A 203 -18.92 6.40 12.74
C ILE A 203 -17.52 6.63 13.27
N GLY A 204 -17.29 6.34 14.55
CA GLY A 204 -15.97 6.27 15.14
C GLY A 204 -15.41 4.86 15.07
N TYR A 205 -14.09 4.71 14.96
CA TYR A 205 -13.42 3.43 15.04
C TYR A 205 -12.08 3.53 15.76
N ALA A 206 -11.65 2.41 16.30
CA ALA A 206 -10.33 2.24 16.88
C ALA A 206 -9.81 0.85 16.59
N GLY A 207 -8.49 0.75 16.43
CA GLY A 207 -7.83 -0.49 16.06
C GLY A 207 -6.45 -0.64 16.69
N TYR A 208 -5.99 -1.88 16.68
CA TYR A 208 -4.66 -2.27 17.13
C TYR A 208 -3.95 -3.04 16.00
N ARG A 209 -2.65 -2.75 15.84
CA ARG A 209 -1.76 -3.41 14.88
C ARG A 209 -0.57 -4.01 15.57
N LYS A 210 -0.16 -5.22 15.16
CA LYS A 210 1.06 -5.88 15.59
C LYS A 210 1.85 -6.34 14.38
N TYR A 211 3.10 -5.87 14.28
CA TYR A 211 4.04 -6.21 13.24
C TYR A 211 5.21 -7.01 13.82
N HIS A 212 5.67 -8.01 13.09
CA HIS A 212 6.87 -8.76 13.44
C HIS A 212 7.59 -9.19 12.17
N GLN A 213 8.92 -9.02 12.14
CA GLN A 213 9.78 -9.57 11.09
C GLN A 213 11.04 -10.16 11.72
N ARG A 214 11.42 -11.34 11.27
CA ARG A 214 12.72 -11.95 11.50
C ARG A 214 13.48 -11.95 10.19
N GLN A 215 14.74 -11.53 10.25
CA GLN A 215 15.68 -11.48 9.16
C GLN A 215 16.96 -12.20 9.56
N ASP A 216 17.38 -13.16 8.74
CA ASP A 216 18.65 -13.87 8.85
C ASP A 216 19.38 -13.72 7.52
N VAL A 217 20.69 -13.43 7.53
CA VAL A 217 21.53 -13.39 6.32
C VAL A 217 22.64 -14.40 6.46
N SER A 218 22.76 -15.29 5.50
CA SER A 218 23.79 -16.33 5.46
C SER A 218 24.71 -16.16 4.25
N PHE A 219 25.95 -16.62 4.39
CA PHE A 219 26.96 -16.64 3.36
C PHE A 219 27.43 -18.07 3.17
N MET A 220 27.49 -18.56 1.94
CA MET A 220 28.00 -19.88 1.60
C MET A 220 29.44 -19.86 1.15
N ASN A 221 29.90 -18.74 0.61
CA ASN A 221 31.28 -18.57 0.19
C ASN A 221 32.13 -17.99 1.34
N ASN A 222 32.92 -18.86 1.99
CA ASN A 222 33.79 -18.46 3.10
C ASN A 222 35.09 -17.77 2.66
N THR A 223 35.43 -17.76 1.37
CA THR A 223 36.76 -17.39 0.90
C THR A 223 36.84 -16.09 0.10
N GLY A 224 35.73 -15.43 -0.20
CA GLY A 224 35.80 -14.33 -1.16
C GLY A 224 34.74 -13.25 -1.05
N ALA A 225 33.76 -13.41 -0.23
CA ALA A 225 32.74 -12.40 -0.10
C ALA A 225 33.20 -11.32 0.86
N ASN A 226 33.91 -10.32 0.35
CA ASN A 226 34.13 -9.03 1.04
C ASN A 226 32.81 -8.22 1.14
N THR A 227 31.68 -8.89 1.20
CA THR A 227 30.37 -8.25 1.37
C THR A 227 30.20 -7.88 2.82
N THR A 228 30.27 -6.60 3.08
CA THR A 228 29.93 -6.04 4.39
C THR A 228 28.45 -5.75 4.42
N LEU A 229 27.78 -6.22 5.47
CA LEU A 229 26.42 -5.83 5.78
C LEU A 229 26.44 -4.54 6.56
N PHE A 230 25.56 -3.63 6.19
CA PHE A 230 25.43 -2.32 6.81
C PHE A 230 24.06 -2.19 7.48
N HIS A 231 24.05 -1.74 8.70
CA HIS A 231 22.84 -1.37 9.41
C HIS A 231 22.50 0.09 9.08
N TYR A 232 21.78 0.29 7.97
CA TYR A 232 21.45 1.60 7.45
C TYR A 232 20.52 2.37 8.40
N THR A 233 20.75 3.69 8.52
CA THR A 233 20.03 4.57 9.44
C THR A 233 19.42 5.80 8.76
N GLY A 234 19.72 6.03 7.49
CA GLY A 234 19.13 7.10 6.67
C GLY A 234 20.13 8.09 6.12
N LEU A 235 19.77 8.73 5.02
CA LEU A 235 20.52 9.77 4.33
C LEU A 235 22.03 9.45 4.16
N GLY A 236 22.33 8.18 3.85
CA GLY A 236 23.68 7.71 3.62
C GLY A 236 24.43 7.27 4.87
N ASN A 237 23.82 7.28 6.04
CA ASN A 237 24.44 6.90 7.30
C ASN A 237 24.14 5.45 7.68
N ASP A 238 25.01 4.86 8.50
CA ASP A 238 24.87 3.51 9.05
C ASP A 238 25.54 3.40 10.43
N TYR A 239 25.21 2.32 11.15
CA TYR A 239 25.88 1.96 12.39
C TYR A 239 27.26 1.37 12.11
N PHE A 240 28.26 2.19 12.05
CA PHE A 240 29.65 1.79 11.75
C PHE A 240 30.14 0.62 12.61
N ARG A 241 29.80 0.60 13.90
CA ARG A 241 30.21 -0.42 14.87
C ARG A 241 29.72 -1.84 14.49
N PHE A 242 28.59 -1.94 13.80
CA PHE A 242 27.96 -3.22 13.48
C PHE A 242 28.16 -3.64 12.02
N ARG A 243 29.10 -3.00 11.32
CA ARG A 243 29.51 -3.45 10.00
C ARG A 243 30.16 -4.81 10.10
N SER A 244 29.50 -5.86 9.66
CA SER A 244 30.04 -7.21 9.72
C SER A 244 29.24 -8.18 8.89
N THR A 245 29.92 -9.24 8.45
CA THR A 245 29.33 -10.46 7.98
C THR A 245 29.32 -11.47 9.12
N GLY A 246 28.20 -12.08 9.45
CA GLY A 246 28.12 -13.13 10.48
C GLY A 246 27.35 -12.73 11.73
N VAL A 247 28.03 -12.38 12.81
CA VAL A 247 27.39 -12.24 14.15
C VAL A 247 26.26 -11.20 14.17
N PHE A 248 26.39 -10.10 13.39
CA PHE A 248 25.39 -9.04 13.32
C PHE A 248 24.45 -9.14 12.10
N ALA A 249 24.48 -10.26 11.38
CA ALA A 249 23.70 -10.44 10.17
C ALA A 249 22.21 -10.73 10.44
N ALA A 250 21.86 -11.13 11.65
CA ALA A 250 20.50 -11.46 12.03
C ALA A 250 19.81 -10.33 12.79
N THR A 251 18.65 -9.90 12.32
CA THR A 251 17.87 -8.83 12.92
C THR A 251 16.41 -9.24 13.14
N ARG A 252 15.79 -8.64 14.14
CA ARG A 252 14.37 -8.77 14.44
C ARG A 252 13.72 -7.40 14.52
N TYR A 253 12.58 -7.25 13.87
CA TYR A 253 11.73 -6.07 13.99
C TYR A 253 10.46 -6.46 14.75
N ALA A 254 10.11 -5.67 15.76
CA ALA A 254 8.89 -5.84 16.56
C ALA A 254 8.14 -4.52 16.58
N GLY A 255 6.92 -4.52 16.05
CA GLY A 255 6.10 -3.33 15.92
C GLY A 255 4.75 -3.49 16.58
N GLN A 256 4.25 -2.38 17.13
CA GLN A 256 2.90 -2.23 17.62
C GLN A 256 2.33 -0.87 17.24
N GLY A 257 1.06 -0.82 16.96
CA GLY A 257 0.41 0.38 16.50
C GLY A 257 -1.02 0.50 17.00
N LEU A 258 -1.47 1.75 17.06
CA LEU A 258 -2.84 2.11 17.38
C LEU A 258 -3.37 2.98 16.25
N GLU A 259 -4.61 2.77 15.89
CA GLU A 259 -5.31 3.68 15.00
C GLU A 259 -6.64 4.08 15.58
N ALA A 260 -7.09 5.26 15.25
CA ALA A 260 -8.42 5.75 15.57
C ALA A 260 -8.87 6.72 14.49
N GLY A 261 -10.16 6.80 14.28
CA GLY A 261 -10.69 7.75 13.32
C GLY A 261 -12.20 7.89 13.38
N VAL A 262 -12.66 8.85 12.59
CA VAL A 262 -14.08 9.13 12.42
C VAL A 262 -14.39 9.31 10.95
N VAL A 263 -15.49 8.72 10.50
CA VAL A 263 -16.04 8.97 9.16
C VAL A 263 -17.52 9.31 9.28
N GLY A 264 -18.03 10.06 8.33
CA GLY A 264 -19.41 10.40 8.34
C GLY A 264 -19.96 10.84 6.99
N THR A 265 -21.28 10.97 6.97
CA THR A 265 -22.02 11.55 5.85
C THR A 265 -22.89 12.68 6.36
N GLY A 266 -23.11 13.67 5.53
CA GLY A 266 -23.96 14.83 5.82
C GLY A 266 -24.72 15.30 4.59
N VAL A 267 -25.55 16.34 4.79
CA VAL A 267 -26.34 16.96 3.71
C VAL A 267 -27.11 15.91 2.88
N SER A 268 -27.83 15.06 3.59
CA SER A 268 -28.64 13.96 2.99
C SER A 268 -27.82 13.03 2.08
N GLY A 269 -26.58 12.68 2.51
CA GLY A 269 -25.70 11.75 1.82
C GLY A 269 -24.88 12.36 0.65
N ARG A 270 -24.91 13.67 0.48
CA ARG A 270 -24.09 14.35 -0.53
C ARG A 270 -22.66 14.62 -0.07
N LEU A 271 -22.47 14.88 1.23
CA LEU A 271 -21.17 15.12 1.84
C LEU A 271 -20.68 13.83 2.49
N HIS A 272 -19.44 13.43 2.20
CA HIS A 272 -18.71 12.38 2.94
C HIS A 272 -17.43 13.00 3.47
N TYR A 273 -17.06 12.65 4.69
CA TYR A 273 -15.83 13.13 5.30
C TYR A 273 -15.23 12.06 6.19
N GLY A 274 -13.94 12.17 6.43
CA GLY A 274 -13.23 11.29 7.34
C GLY A 274 -11.93 11.89 7.83
N LEU A 275 -11.55 11.48 9.02
CA LEU A 275 -10.30 11.81 9.68
C LEU A 275 -9.79 10.56 10.39
N SER A 276 -8.52 10.22 10.21
CA SER A 276 -7.88 9.13 10.95
C SER A 276 -6.48 9.50 11.40
N TYR A 277 -6.10 8.94 12.52
CA TYR A 277 -4.75 8.97 13.04
C TYR A 277 -4.26 7.54 13.26
N ASP A 278 -3.08 7.25 12.75
CA ASP A 278 -2.41 5.94 12.85
C ASP A 278 -1.03 6.15 13.44
N LEU A 279 -0.68 5.41 14.48
CA LEU A 279 0.62 5.40 15.12
C LEU A 279 1.17 3.98 15.03
N LEU A 280 2.35 3.82 14.46
CA LEU A 280 3.09 2.56 14.46
C LEU A 280 4.50 2.79 14.98
N GLU A 281 4.88 2.09 16.02
CA GLU A 281 6.24 2.05 16.54
C GLU A 281 6.87 0.70 16.25
N VAL A 282 8.04 0.70 15.62
CA VAL A 282 8.80 -0.51 15.27
C VAL A 282 10.19 -0.43 15.87
N SER A 283 10.52 -1.37 16.75
CA SER A 283 11.85 -1.53 17.33
C SER A 283 12.64 -2.58 16.55
N ARG A 284 13.91 -2.28 16.27
CA ARG A 284 14.88 -3.15 15.61
C ARG A 284 15.89 -3.70 16.58
N HIS A 285 16.08 -5.01 16.61
CA HIS A 285 16.99 -5.71 17.50
C HIS A 285 17.97 -6.56 16.70
N LEU A 286 19.19 -6.77 17.24
CA LEU A 286 20.11 -7.79 16.78
C LEU A 286 19.66 -9.15 17.34
N SER A 287 19.30 -10.12 16.49
CA SER A 287 18.59 -11.34 16.89
C SER A 287 19.34 -12.22 17.88
N ASN A 288 20.67 -12.20 17.87
CA ASN A 288 21.47 -13.19 18.58
C ASN A 288 22.05 -12.64 19.90
N GLN A 289 21.85 -11.35 20.19
CA GLN A 289 22.66 -10.73 21.23
C GLN A 289 21.89 -9.80 22.16
N ASN A 290 20.59 -9.53 21.93
CA ASN A 290 20.12 -8.47 22.79
C ASN A 290 18.64 -8.26 23.02
N GLU A 291 18.38 -7.80 24.22
CA GLU A 291 17.10 -7.31 24.68
C GLU A 291 16.88 -5.82 24.32
N ALA A 292 17.94 -4.98 24.30
CA ALA A 292 17.80 -3.58 23.92
C ALA A 292 17.68 -3.39 22.40
N PRO A 293 16.74 -2.55 21.92
CA PRO A 293 16.64 -2.23 20.51
C PRO A 293 17.87 -1.44 20.03
N LEU A 294 18.31 -1.72 18.82
CA LEU A 294 19.32 -0.92 18.13
C LEU A 294 18.77 0.45 17.73
N SER A 295 17.53 0.44 17.24
CA SER A 295 16.78 1.65 16.89
C SER A 295 15.29 1.44 17.05
N THR A 296 14.56 2.53 17.20
CA THR A 296 13.10 2.54 17.22
C THR A 296 12.59 3.57 16.22
N LEU A 297 11.66 3.16 15.35
CA LEU A 297 11.03 4.01 14.36
C LEU A 297 9.56 4.21 14.73
N GLY A 298 9.19 5.44 15.08
CA GLY A 298 7.81 5.87 15.21
C GLY A 298 7.31 6.45 13.90
N THR A 299 6.19 5.95 13.39
CA THR A 299 5.49 6.48 12.21
C THR A 299 4.11 6.93 12.64
N GLU A 300 3.82 8.21 12.46
CA GLU A 300 2.53 8.84 12.72
C GLU A 300 1.91 9.21 11.36
N THR A 301 0.66 8.83 11.11
CA THR A 301 -0.03 9.19 9.86
C THR A 301 -1.39 9.80 10.19
N LEU A 302 -1.63 11.00 9.69
CA LEU A 302 -2.91 11.68 9.77
C LEU A 302 -3.52 11.73 8.37
N ASN A 303 -4.67 11.10 8.17
CA ASN A 303 -5.40 11.13 6.92
C ASN A 303 -6.71 11.87 7.10
N SER A 304 -7.07 12.69 6.12
CA SER A 304 -8.37 13.34 6.05
C SER A 304 -8.88 13.37 4.63
N PHE A 305 -10.19 13.29 4.46
CA PHE A 305 -10.85 13.54 3.20
C PHE A 305 -12.20 14.22 3.38
N ALA A 306 -12.61 14.95 2.38
CA ALA A 306 -13.96 15.46 2.24
C ALA A 306 -14.38 15.37 0.78
N SER A 307 -15.52 14.76 0.51
CA SER A 307 -16.08 14.67 -0.83
C SER A 307 -17.51 15.21 -0.86
N TYR A 308 -17.85 15.90 -1.93
CA TYR A 308 -19.17 16.49 -2.11
C TYR A 308 -19.74 16.19 -3.48
N ARG A 309 -20.97 15.67 -3.51
CA ARG A 309 -21.76 15.45 -4.73
C ARG A 309 -22.58 16.68 -5.05
N VAL A 310 -22.05 17.51 -5.96
CA VAL A 310 -22.67 18.75 -6.37
C VAL A 310 -23.96 18.49 -7.17
N SER A 311 -23.91 17.53 -8.10
CA SER A 311 -25.04 17.15 -8.95
C SER A 311 -24.96 15.66 -9.29
N PRO A 312 -25.98 15.04 -9.91
CA PRO A 312 -25.93 13.66 -10.38
C PRO A 312 -24.79 13.35 -11.36
N SER A 313 -24.22 14.40 -11.96
CA SER A 313 -23.16 14.31 -12.97
C SER A 313 -21.81 14.83 -12.50
N PHE A 314 -21.72 15.47 -11.33
CA PHE A 314 -20.47 16.05 -10.86
C PHE A 314 -20.27 15.86 -9.35
N ALA A 315 -19.10 15.37 -9.00
CA ALA A 315 -18.64 15.25 -7.60
C ALA A 315 -17.18 15.67 -7.50
N MET A 316 -16.78 16.12 -6.32
CA MET A 316 -15.39 16.50 -6.01
C MET A 316 -14.94 15.85 -4.69
N GLU A 317 -13.63 15.68 -4.53
CA GLU A 317 -13.01 15.17 -3.33
C GLU A 317 -11.67 15.87 -3.09
N ALA A 318 -11.46 16.32 -1.87
CA ALA A 318 -10.17 16.79 -1.38
C ALA A 318 -9.67 15.77 -0.33
N ALA A 319 -8.39 15.46 -0.35
CA ALA A 319 -7.77 14.61 0.64
C ALA A 319 -6.38 15.13 1.00
N ILE A 320 -6.04 14.97 2.29
CA ILE A 320 -4.73 15.33 2.84
C ILE A 320 -4.24 14.13 3.65
N GLU A 321 -2.99 13.76 3.40
CA GLU A 321 -2.23 12.80 4.18
C GLU A 321 -0.98 13.50 4.71
N TYR A 322 -0.76 13.40 6.01
CA TYR A 322 0.47 13.83 6.66
C TYR A 322 1.10 12.62 7.32
N GLU A 323 2.33 12.29 6.94
CA GLU A 323 3.13 11.25 7.56
C GLU A 323 4.35 11.87 8.21
N ARG A 324 4.60 11.53 9.47
CA ARG A 324 5.81 11.86 10.21
C ARG A 324 6.50 10.59 10.67
N ARG A 325 7.80 10.50 10.40
CA ARG A 325 8.66 9.44 10.90
C ARG A 325 9.71 10.02 11.84
N ARG A 326 9.89 9.36 12.97
CA ARG A 326 10.91 9.72 13.97
C ARG A 326 11.70 8.48 14.31
N GLY A 327 13.01 8.56 14.13
CA GLY A 327 13.93 7.48 14.40
C GLY A 327 14.83 7.79 15.59
N ASP A 328 14.71 6.98 16.62
CA ASP A 328 15.57 7.04 17.80
C ASP A 328 16.63 5.93 17.71
N GLU A 329 17.91 6.29 17.88
CA GLU A 329 19.05 5.39 17.82
C GLU A 329 19.66 5.22 19.19
N ASN A 330 19.96 3.97 19.55
CA ASN A 330 20.53 3.64 20.83
C ASN A 330 22.04 3.48 20.75
N VAL A 331 22.75 4.19 21.63
CA VAL A 331 24.14 3.93 21.92
C VAL A 331 24.20 2.73 22.85
N ILE A 332 24.83 1.67 22.39
CA ILE A 332 24.87 0.39 23.08
C ILE A 332 26.25 0.17 23.67
N ASP A 333 26.33 -0.34 24.89
CA ASP A 333 27.58 -0.61 25.58
C ASP A 333 28.40 -1.75 24.94
N CYS A 334 29.63 -1.96 25.47
CA CYS A 334 30.52 -3.04 25.06
C CYS A 334 30.50 -4.16 26.10
N ALA A 335 29.33 -4.78 26.34
CA ALA A 335 29.25 -5.77 27.41
C ALA A 335 30.16 -6.98 27.18
N ALA A 336 30.97 -7.32 28.15
CA ALA A 336 31.80 -8.53 28.18
C ALA A 336 30.93 -9.82 28.23
N SER A 337 29.67 -9.70 28.62
CA SER A 337 28.71 -10.79 28.78
C SER A 337 27.89 -11.12 27.53
N GLY A 338 28.09 -10.39 26.42
CA GLY A 338 27.24 -10.55 25.21
C GLY A 338 25.83 -9.96 25.33
N ILE A 339 25.48 -9.37 26.47
CA ILE A 339 24.24 -8.59 26.67
C ILE A 339 24.59 -7.11 26.51
N TYR A 340 24.00 -6.48 25.51
CA TYR A 340 24.22 -5.07 25.20
C TYR A 340 23.11 -4.24 25.83
N ASN A 341 23.47 -3.27 26.69
CA ASN A 341 22.53 -2.35 27.30
C ASN A 341 22.53 -1.03 26.53
N SER A 342 21.39 -0.39 26.45
CA SER A 342 21.29 0.96 25.90
C SER A 342 21.81 1.95 26.97
N ILE A 343 22.85 2.70 26.62
CA ILE A 343 23.43 3.77 27.49
C ILE A 343 22.68 5.08 27.26
N LEU A 344 22.34 5.36 26.01
CA LEU A 344 21.72 6.60 25.56
C LEU A 344 20.85 6.35 24.35
N SER A 345 19.74 7.04 24.28
CA SER A 345 18.85 7.06 23.09
C SER A 345 18.80 8.48 22.55
N LEU A 346 19.07 8.64 21.26
CA LEU A 346 19.09 9.94 20.58
C LEU A 346 18.16 9.89 19.36
N ARG A 347 17.39 10.96 19.20
CA ARG A 347 16.62 11.15 17.96
C ARG A 347 17.56 11.60 16.86
N MET A 348 17.87 10.68 15.95
CA MET A 348 18.80 10.90 14.86
C MET A 348 18.12 11.19 13.53
N TYR A 349 16.95 10.60 13.29
CA TYR A 349 16.25 10.68 12.02
C TYR A 349 14.85 11.27 12.17
N THR A 350 14.50 12.17 11.26
CA THR A 350 13.14 12.69 11.10
C THR A 350 12.77 12.77 9.63
N GLN A 351 11.50 12.48 9.33
CA GLN A 351 10.92 12.70 8.01
C GLN A 351 9.50 13.23 8.19
N ASP A 352 9.18 14.30 7.50
CA ASP A 352 7.84 14.85 7.38
C ASP A 352 7.41 14.79 5.90
N MET A 353 6.23 14.25 5.63
CA MET A 353 5.67 14.17 4.29
C MET A 353 4.22 14.64 4.30
N VAL A 354 3.88 15.53 3.40
CA VAL A 354 2.50 16.02 3.16
C VAL A 354 2.09 15.67 1.75
N ASN A 355 0.95 15.04 1.59
CA ASN A 355 0.29 14.81 0.31
C ASN A 355 -1.09 15.47 0.35
N ALA A 356 -1.33 16.46 -0.49
CA ALA A 356 -2.64 17.06 -0.65
C ALA A 356 -3.16 16.81 -2.07
N SER A 357 -4.41 16.44 -2.22
CA SER A 357 -5.01 16.16 -3.52
C SER A 357 -6.42 16.74 -3.63
N LEU A 358 -6.73 17.21 -4.82
CA LEU A 358 -8.08 17.63 -5.23
C LEU A 358 -8.44 16.89 -6.51
N SER A 359 -9.57 16.19 -6.51
CA SER A 359 -10.07 15.48 -7.66
C SER A 359 -11.53 15.80 -7.94
N GLY A 360 -11.90 15.78 -9.21
CA GLY A 360 -13.27 15.91 -9.66
C GLY A 360 -13.68 14.69 -10.45
N VAL A 361 -14.96 14.36 -10.46
CA VAL A 361 -15.53 13.34 -11.34
C VAL A 361 -16.71 13.93 -12.07
N VAL A 362 -16.59 14.01 -13.38
CA VAL A 362 -17.70 14.35 -14.29
C VAL A 362 -18.20 13.05 -14.90
N ARG A 363 -19.51 12.80 -14.76
CA ARG A 363 -20.20 11.63 -15.30
C ARG A 363 -21.24 12.07 -16.30
N VAL A 364 -21.21 11.47 -17.49
CA VAL A 364 -22.20 11.70 -18.54
C VAL A 364 -22.82 10.38 -18.95
N GLU A 365 -24.11 10.20 -18.65
CA GLU A 365 -24.83 9.00 -19.01
C GLU A 365 -25.59 9.20 -20.33
N LYS A 366 -25.33 8.31 -21.29
CA LYS A 366 -25.97 8.30 -22.60
C LYS A 366 -26.60 6.92 -22.86
N ARG A 367 -27.49 6.83 -23.83
CA ARG A 367 -28.20 5.59 -24.21
C ARG A 367 -27.25 4.41 -24.49
N TYR A 368 -26.05 4.67 -24.99
CA TYR A 368 -25.06 3.66 -25.39
C TYR A 368 -23.97 3.41 -24.36
N GLY A 369 -23.94 4.16 -23.25
CA GLY A 369 -22.95 3.97 -22.20
C GLY A 369 -22.74 5.19 -21.31
N THR A 370 -21.85 5.03 -20.34
CA THR A 370 -21.48 6.05 -19.35
C THR A 370 -20.06 6.50 -19.58
N TRP A 371 -19.87 7.79 -19.70
CA TRP A 371 -18.56 8.43 -19.81
C TRP A 371 -18.16 9.04 -18.47
N HIS A 372 -16.89 8.98 -18.16
CA HIS A 372 -16.30 9.61 -16.99
C HIS A 372 -15.09 10.44 -17.39
N LEU A 373 -14.95 11.60 -16.77
CA LEU A 373 -13.74 12.41 -16.81
C LEU A 373 -13.34 12.71 -15.36
N VAL A 374 -12.08 12.46 -15.05
CA VAL A 374 -11.53 12.57 -13.69
C VAL A 374 -10.27 13.43 -13.72
N PRO A 375 -10.39 14.77 -13.68
CA PRO A 375 -9.27 15.66 -13.43
C PRO A 375 -8.84 15.55 -11.96
N SER A 376 -7.54 15.60 -11.71
CA SER A 376 -7.00 15.69 -10.37
C SER A 376 -5.68 16.45 -10.34
N VAL A 377 -5.43 17.10 -9.22
CA VAL A 377 -4.17 17.78 -8.89
C VAL A 377 -3.67 17.22 -7.57
N ARG A 378 -2.38 16.98 -7.46
CA ARG A 378 -1.71 16.52 -6.24
C ARG A 378 -0.49 17.37 -5.98
N TRP A 379 -0.37 17.85 -4.76
CA TRP A 379 0.82 18.48 -4.23
C TRP A 379 1.45 17.60 -3.19
N MET A 380 2.77 17.44 -3.25
CA MET A 380 3.54 16.66 -2.28
C MET A 380 4.72 17.49 -1.79
N LEU A 381 4.94 17.47 -0.49
CA LEU A 381 6.12 18.01 0.20
C LEU A 381 6.77 16.86 0.97
N SER A 382 8.09 16.74 0.89
CA SER A 382 8.87 15.79 1.69
C SER A 382 10.10 16.49 2.23
N SER A 383 10.30 16.41 3.54
CA SER A 383 11.50 16.87 4.24
C SER A 383 12.06 15.69 5.04
N GLU A 384 13.34 15.41 4.91
CA GLU A 384 14.03 14.29 5.56
C GLU A 384 15.35 14.83 6.14
N GLU A 385 15.61 14.54 7.42
CA GLU A 385 16.78 15.06 8.15
C GLU A 385 17.41 13.95 9.00
N TYR A 386 18.73 13.94 9.03
CA TYR A 386 19.57 13.15 9.93
C TYR A 386 20.46 14.08 10.73
N LEU A 387 20.41 13.97 12.06
CA LEU A 387 20.99 14.96 12.98
C LEU A 387 22.52 15.01 12.93
N TYR A 388 23.19 13.84 12.97
CA TYR A 388 24.65 13.80 13.01
C TYR A 388 25.25 12.56 12.31
N PRO A 389 26.13 12.72 11.31
CA PRO A 389 26.51 14.01 10.69
C PRO A 389 25.30 14.64 9.99
N SER A 390 25.19 15.98 10.11
CA SER A 390 24.01 16.70 9.60
C SER A 390 23.82 16.46 8.10
N SER A 391 22.71 15.82 7.76
CA SER A 391 22.34 15.54 6.39
C SER A 391 20.84 15.79 6.23
N TRP A 392 20.45 16.45 5.17
CA TRP A 392 19.04 16.72 4.93
C TRP A 392 18.69 16.74 3.44
N MET A 393 17.43 16.52 3.15
CA MET A 393 16.88 16.48 1.80
C MET A 393 15.43 16.97 1.86
N GLU A 394 15.13 17.97 1.06
CA GLU A 394 13.78 18.54 0.97
C GLU A 394 13.37 18.76 -0.50
N PHE A 395 12.14 18.43 -0.84
CA PHE A 395 11.60 18.71 -2.14
C PHE A 395 10.06 18.82 -2.13
N SER A 396 9.53 19.54 -3.10
CA SER A 396 8.10 19.69 -3.33
C SER A 396 7.77 19.42 -4.79
N THR A 397 6.70 18.67 -5.04
CA THR A 397 6.24 18.36 -6.40
C THR A 397 4.75 18.68 -6.57
N LEU A 398 4.39 19.07 -7.78
CA LEU A 398 3.02 19.27 -8.20
C LEU A 398 2.72 18.36 -9.39
N SER A 399 1.65 17.59 -9.29
CA SER A 399 1.20 16.69 -10.34
C SER A 399 -0.19 17.07 -10.82
N GLY A 400 -0.39 17.07 -12.12
CA GLY A 400 -1.69 17.22 -12.76
C GLY A 400 -2.05 15.95 -13.53
N ARG A 401 -3.23 15.41 -13.28
CA ARG A 401 -3.72 14.19 -13.93
C ARG A 401 -5.06 14.43 -14.60
N LEU A 402 -5.21 13.90 -15.80
CA LEU A 402 -6.48 13.79 -16.49
C LEU A 402 -6.73 12.32 -16.86
N ALA A 403 -7.81 11.74 -16.35
CA ALA A 403 -8.22 10.38 -16.69
C ALA A 403 -9.63 10.38 -17.27
N GLY A 404 -9.87 9.55 -18.27
CA GLY A 404 -11.17 9.36 -18.89
C GLY A 404 -11.55 7.91 -18.93
N GLY A 405 -12.84 7.64 -18.99
CA GLY A 405 -13.35 6.27 -19.08
C GLY A 405 -14.68 6.20 -19.82
N PHE A 406 -14.93 5.06 -20.42
CA PHE A 406 -16.18 4.71 -21.07
C PHE A 406 -16.60 3.30 -20.65
N SER A 407 -17.84 3.16 -20.21
CA SER A 407 -18.41 1.87 -19.79
C SER A 407 -19.74 1.64 -20.48
N THR A 408 -19.90 0.49 -21.12
CA THR A 408 -21.14 0.11 -21.81
C THR A 408 -21.53 -1.32 -21.52
N ILE A 409 -22.84 -1.57 -21.48
CA ILE A 409 -23.43 -2.91 -21.39
C ILE A 409 -24.27 -3.14 -22.65
N LYS A 410 -23.93 -4.18 -23.40
CA LYS A 410 -24.67 -4.59 -24.58
C LYS A 410 -25.00 -6.09 -24.51
N GLY A 411 -26.26 -6.41 -24.28
CA GLY A 411 -26.69 -7.80 -24.02
C GLY A 411 -25.98 -8.36 -22.80
N LEU A 412 -25.28 -9.48 -22.96
CA LEU A 412 -24.52 -10.16 -21.90
C LEU A 412 -23.10 -9.61 -21.71
N TRP A 413 -22.69 -8.59 -22.46
CA TRP A 413 -21.35 -8.07 -22.43
C TRP A 413 -21.27 -6.72 -21.72
N LEU A 414 -20.29 -6.56 -20.85
CA LEU A 414 -19.82 -5.30 -20.28
C LEU A 414 -18.44 -5.02 -20.84
N CYS A 415 -18.25 -3.81 -21.38
CA CYS A 415 -16.94 -3.27 -21.76
C CYS A 415 -16.70 -1.99 -20.96
N ASP A 416 -15.52 -1.89 -20.31
CA ASP A 416 -15.07 -0.73 -19.56
C ASP A 416 -13.65 -0.38 -20.03
N LEU A 417 -13.49 0.81 -20.60
CA LEU A 417 -12.22 1.32 -21.13
C LEU A 417 -11.83 2.56 -20.34
N ARG A 418 -10.59 2.67 -19.97
CA ARG A 418 -10.03 3.82 -19.23
C ARG A 418 -8.66 4.17 -19.75
N ALA A 419 -8.36 5.45 -19.77
CA ALA A 419 -7.02 5.96 -20.05
C ALA A 419 -6.76 7.19 -19.19
N GLY A 420 -5.50 7.45 -18.91
CA GLY A 420 -5.10 8.63 -18.14
C GLY A 420 -3.67 9.04 -18.41
N VAL A 421 -3.43 10.33 -18.25
CA VAL A 421 -2.11 10.95 -18.34
C VAL A 421 -1.91 11.77 -17.07
N GLU A 422 -0.73 11.70 -16.50
CA GLU A 422 -0.31 12.49 -15.33
C GLU A 422 1.07 13.06 -15.62
N TYR A 423 1.21 14.36 -15.41
CA TYR A 423 2.49 15.06 -15.41
C TYR A 423 2.81 15.51 -14.00
N SER A 424 4.03 15.23 -13.54
CA SER A 424 4.56 15.67 -12.26
C SER A 424 5.79 16.51 -12.48
N GLY A 425 5.83 17.69 -11.90
CA GLY A 425 6.97 18.61 -11.92
C GLY A 425 7.44 18.93 -10.50
N CYS A 426 8.73 19.15 -10.34
CA CYS A 426 9.32 19.67 -9.11
C CYS A 426 9.09 21.18 -9.02
N LEU A 427 8.60 21.65 -7.88
CA LEU A 427 8.47 23.06 -7.58
C LEU A 427 9.76 23.62 -7.00
N TYR A 428 10.35 22.89 -6.07
CA TYR A 428 11.68 23.14 -5.54
C TYR A 428 12.27 21.84 -4.98
N GLY A 429 13.60 21.81 -4.88
CA GLY A 429 14.32 20.72 -4.23
C GLY A 429 15.71 21.17 -3.83
N SER A 430 16.15 20.77 -2.64
CA SER A 430 17.46 21.06 -2.12
C SER A 430 17.93 19.95 -1.19
N HIS A 431 19.22 19.73 -1.09
CA HIS A 431 19.79 18.71 -0.21
C HIS A 431 21.22 19.09 0.23
N SER A 432 21.63 18.55 1.36
CA SER A 432 23.00 18.56 1.84
C SER A 432 23.28 17.23 2.53
N LEU A 433 24.20 16.46 2.00
CA LEU A 433 24.52 15.12 2.50
C LEU A 433 25.99 15.07 2.91
N GLN A 434 26.24 14.78 4.19
CA GLN A 434 27.57 14.69 4.80
C GLN A 434 27.88 13.24 5.26
N SER A 435 27.29 12.24 4.62
CA SER A 435 27.51 10.84 5.00
C SER A 435 28.93 10.36 4.70
N GLY A 436 29.42 9.41 5.51
CA GLY A 436 30.76 8.88 5.41
C GLY A 436 31.03 7.93 4.25
N GLU A 437 29.99 7.24 3.75
CA GLU A 437 30.12 6.27 2.62
C GLU A 437 29.66 6.89 1.30
N GLU A 438 30.60 6.99 0.36
CA GLU A 438 30.35 7.62 -0.95
C GLU A 438 29.22 6.90 -1.72
N LEU A 439 29.19 5.56 -1.71
CA LEU A 439 28.17 4.76 -2.39
C LEU A 439 26.77 5.11 -1.88
N PHE A 440 26.57 5.23 -0.59
CA PHE A 440 25.27 5.56 0.00
C PHE A 440 24.87 7.00 -0.29
N ARG A 441 25.84 7.92 -0.25
CA ARG A 441 25.62 9.32 -0.58
C ARG A 441 25.20 9.47 -2.03
N VAL A 442 25.90 8.82 -2.98
CA VAL A 442 25.55 8.83 -4.41
C VAL A 442 24.16 8.26 -4.63
N SER A 443 23.83 7.13 -4.01
CA SER A 443 22.49 6.55 -4.12
C SER A 443 21.37 7.47 -3.58
N CYS A 444 21.64 8.22 -2.51
CA CYS A 444 20.69 9.20 -2.00
C CYS A 444 20.50 10.37 -2.96
N ILE A 445 21.57 10.87 -3.58
CA ILE A 445 21.54 11.95 -4.58
C ILE A 445 20.76 11.47 -5.83
N ASP A 446 21.06 10.30 -6.35
CA ASP A 446 20.36 9.72 -7.50
C ASP A 446 18.85 9.59 -7.24
N ARG A 447 18.49 9.15 -6.05
CA ARG A 447 17.08 9.05 -5.62
C ARG A 447 16.42 10.42 -5.53
N PHE A 448 17.12 11.43 -5.01
CA PHE A 448 16.64 12.81 -4.96
C PHE A 448 16.42 13.36 -6.38
N GLU A 449 17.42 13.23 -7.27
CA GLU A 449 17.32 13.68 -8.64
C GLU A 449 16.16 13.05 -9.40
N ARG A 450 15.93 11.74 -9.25
CA ARG A 450 14.80 11.04 -9.87
C ARG A 450 13.44 11.53 -9.37
N ARG A 451 13.34 11.92 -8.10
CA ARG A 451 12.10 12.44 -7.52
C ARG A 451 11.84 13.90 -7.88
N THR A 452 12.90 14.67 -8.08
CA THR A 452 12.83 16.11 -8.42
C THR A 452 12.81 16.36 -9.92
N THR A 453 13.19 15.40 -10.75
CA THR A 453 13.03 15.50 -12.19
C THR A 453 11.56 15.31 -12.59
N GLY A 454 11.09 16.09 -13.55
CA GLY A 454 9.73 15.96 -14.07
C GLY A 454 9.46 14.56 -14.65
N SER A 455 8.25 14.06 -14.44
CA SER A 455 7.83 12.75 -14.96
C SER A 455 6.49 12.82 -15.68
N LEU A 456 6.37 12.04 -16.75
CA LEU A 456 5.13 11.82 -17.49
C LEU A 456 4.69 10.38 -17.32
N GLN A 457 3.50 10.18 -16.79
CA GLN A 457 2.91 8.86 -16.65
C GLN A 457 1.66 8.73 -17.53
N CYS A 458 1.59 7.64 -18.30
CA CYS A 458 0.44 7.27 -19.10
C CYS A 458 -0.08 5.91 -18.66
N ASN A 459 -1.39 5.73 -18.64
CA ASN A 459 -1.99 4.44 -18.35
C ASN A 459 -3.21 4.19 -19.22
N ALA A 460 -3.48 2.92 -19.52
CA ALA A 460 -4.67 2.47 -20.23
C ALA A 460 -5.14 1.15 -19.63
N GLN A 461 -6.44 0.96 -19.54
CA GLN A 461 -7.07 -0.26 -19.02
C GLN A 461 -8.27 -0.61 -19.86
N ALA A 462 -8.42 -1.89 -20.17
CA ALA A 462 -9.59 -2.46 -20.79
C ALA A 462 -10.10 -3.62 -19.94
N LEU A 463 -11.40 -3.64 -19.64
CA LEU A 463 -12.11 -4.74 -19.03
C LEU A 463 -13.20 -5.20 -19.99
N VAL A 464 -13.22 -6.48 -20.27
CA VAL A 464 -14.31 -7.14 -20.99
C VAL A 464 -14.86 -8.23 -20.10
N GLN A 465 -16.17 -8.20 -19.87
CA GLN A 465 -16.86 -9.16 -19.03
C GLN A 465 -18.06 -9.73 -19.79
N ARG A 466 -18.26 -11.03 -19.70
CA ARG A 466 -19.43 -11.72 -20.25
C ARG A 466 -20.21 -12.40 -19.13
N GLU A 467 -21.48 -12.05 -19.03
CA GLU A 467 -22.43 -12.73 -18.16
C GLU A 467 -22.80 -14.09 -18.73
N ILE A 468 -22.69 -15.15 -17.93
CA ILE A 468 -22.97 -16.53 -18.34
C ILE A 468 -24.39 -16.92 -17.93
N ARG A 469 -24.76 -16.66 -16.67
CA ARG A 469 -26.08 -16.94 -16.11
C ARG A 469 -26.37 -15.86 -15.08
N GLY A 470 -27.24 -14.95 -15.28
CA GLY A 470 -27.66 -13.82 -14.44
C GLY A 470 -26.92 -13.48 -13.14
N LEU A 471 -26.22 -14.43 -12.54
CA LEU A 471 -25.47 -14.33 -11.28
C LEU A 471 -23.96 -14.62 -11.42
N LEU A 472 -23.48 -15.02 -12.59
CA LEU A 472 -22.07 -15.35 -12.84
C LEU A 472 -21.60 -14.71 -14.13
N ALA A 473 -20.45 -14.08 -14.08
CA ALA A 473 -19.77 -13.57 -15.26
C ALA A 473 -18.27 -13.91 -15.22
N VAL A 474 -17.69 -14.06 -16.41
CA VAL A 474 -16.23 -14.19 -16.60
C VAL A 474 -15.71 -12.89 -17.19
N PHE A 475 -14.57 -12.44 -16.72
CA PHE A 475 -13.94 -11.23 -17.22
C PHE A 475 -12.46 -11.42 -17.54
N SER A 476 -11.99 -10.59 -18.46
CA SER A 476 -10.57 -10.35 -18.72
C SER A 476 -10.28 -8.86 -18.56
N ARG A 477 -9.14 -8.55 -17.95
CA ARG A 477 -8.66 -7.17 -17.77
C ARG A 477 -7.23 -7.08 -18.26
N LEU A 478 -6.97 -6.09 -19.08
CA LEU A 478 -5.64 -5.70 -19.54
C LEU A 478 -5.37 -4.30 -19.03
N SER A 479 -4.21 -4.09 -18.41
CA SER A 479 -3.74 -2.77 -17.98
C SER A 479 -2.32 -2.56 -18.48
N LEU A 480 -2.08 -1.41 -19.10
CA LEU A 480 -0.79 -0.97 -19.60
C LEU A 480 -0.44 0.35 -18.89
N GLY A 481 0.81 0.53 -18.52
CA GLY A 481 1.31 1.77 -17.95
C GLY A 481 2.72 2.07 -18.43
N GLY A 482 3.03 3.34 -18.52
CA GLY A 482 4.37 3.85 -18.78
C GLY A 482 4.62 5.08 -17.94
N MET A 483 5.81 5.19 -17.34
CA MET A 483 6.31 6.36 -16.66
C MET A 483 7.65 6.72 -17.28
N PHE A 484 7.79 7.98 -17.68
CA PHE A 484 8.98 8.54 -18.29
C PHE A 484 9.50 9.63 -17.35
N TYR A 485 10.73 9.50 -16.90
CA TYR A 485 11.37 10.42 -15.94
C TYR A 485 12.82 10.67 -16.35
N GLY A 486 13.50 11.58 -15.68
CA GLY A 486 14.75 12.19 -16.10
C GLY A 486 15.80 11.28 -16.76
N GLN A 487 16.66 11.86 -17.59
CA GLN A 487 17.77 11.22 -18.29
C GLN A 487 17.38 10.03 -19.19
N GLY A 488 16.14 10.05 -19.76
CA GLY A 488 15.65 8.99 -20.63
C GLY A 488 15.26 7.69 -19.91
N SER A 489 15.15 7.74 -18.59
CA SER A 489 14.69 6.60 -17.78
C SER A 489 13.20 6.37 -17.98
N ARG A 490 12.80 5.12 -18.02
CA ARG A 490 11.40 4.73 -18.20
C ARG A 490 11.04 3.48 -17.42
N MET A 491 9.83 3.47 -16.94
CA MET A 491 9.19 2.30 -16.33
C MET A 491 8.00 1.88 -17.19
N LEU A 492 7.90 0.61 -17.52
CA LEU A 492 6.77 0.03 -18.23
C LEU A 492 6.09 -1.01 -17.33
N THR A 493 4.77 -1.01 -17.34
CA THR A 493 3.97 -1.96 -16.58
C THR A 493 2.92 -2.62 -17.46
N LEU A 494 2.74 -3.92 -17.28
CA LEU A 494 1.70 -4.72 -17.91
C LEU A 494 1.02 -5.56 -16.83
N THR A 495 -0.30 -5.53 -16.78
CA THR A 495 -1.10 -6.45 -15.97
C THR A 495 -2.14 -7.12 -16.83
N VAL A 496 -2.17 -8.45 -16.81
CA VAL A 496 -3.22 -9.27 -17.41
C VAL A 496 -3.95 -10.01 -16.30
N SER A 497 -5.26 -9.94 -16.29
CA SER A 497 -6.08 -10.62 -15.28
C SER A 497 -7.22 -11.37 -15.94
N ILE A 498 -7.51 -12.56 -15.44
CA ILE A 498 -8.69 -13.35 -15.81
C ILE A 498 -9.41 -13.71 -14.52
N GLY A 499 -10.72 -13.60 -14.51
CA GLY A 499 -11.47 -13.85 -13.29
C GLY A 499 -12.95 -14.06 -13.51
N ILE A 500 -13.62 -14.28 -12.37
CA ILE A 500 -15.07 -14.45 -12.28
C ILE A 500 -15.64 -13.40 -11.34
N SER A 501 -16.87 -13.00 -11.59
CA SER A 501 -17.64 -12.10 -10.72
C SER A 501 -19.07 -12.60 -10.55
N TYR A 502 -19.68 -12.33 -9.40
CA TYR A 502 -21.06 -12.73 -9.07
C TYR A 502 -21.66 -11.88 -7.95
#